data_8ba065b62fc74a9f565146246c2cf681
#
_entry.id   8ba065b62fc74a9f565146246c2cf681
#
_cell.length_a   1.000
_cell.length_b   1.000
_cell.length_c   1.000
_cell.angle_alpha   90.00
_cell.angle_beta   90.00
_cell.angle_gamma   90.00
#
_symmetry.space_group_name_H-M   'P 1'
#
loop_
_entity.id
_entity.type
_entity.pdbx_description
1 polymer ?
#
loop_
_entity_poly.entity_id
_entity_poly.type
_entity_poly.pdbx_seq_one_letter_code
_entity_poly.pdbx_strand_id
1 'polypeptide(L)'
;MNPRILEPSTPYFKMKPLHPWIVSIQQAIQIQNDLRTHLILKNTFSRLKTIGGADVAYSKDGKNLFGAMTVLSYPEMNPIDASTASGEISFPYIPGLFSFREGPILVKAFQGLRVKPDLMIFEGHGIAHPRGFGLASHLGLWLGIPSIGCARTSLLGEYKSPNI
;
A
#
# COMPACT_ATOMS: atom_id res chain seq x y z
N MET A 1 -14.95 -17.03 -1.12
CA MET A 1 -13.55 -17.46 -0.87
C MET A 1 -13.18 -17.04 0.56
N ASN A 2 -12.79 -17.96 1.44
CA ASN A 2 -12.33 -17.57 2.77
C ASN A 2 -10.94 -16.95 2.68
N PRO A 3 -10.69 -15.77 3.25
CA PRO A 3 -9.34 -15.22 3.36
C PRO A 3 -8.48 -16.19 4.18
N ARG A 4 -7.29 -16.50 3.68
CA ARG A 4 -6.35 -17.36 4.41
C ARG A 4 -5.65 -16.56 5.49
N ILE A 5 -5.67 -17.06 6.70
CA ILE A 5 -4.76 -16.62 7.76
C ILE A 5 -3.40 -17.26 7.45
N LEU A 6 -2.39 -16.44 7.24
CA LEU A 6 -1.05 -16.91 6.91
C LEU A 6 -0.40 -17.58 8.13
N GLU A 7 -0.18 -18.89 8.04
CA GLU A 7 0.90 -19.53 8.77
C GLU A 7 2.25 -19.00 8.24
N PRO A 8 3.34 -19.01 9.02
CA PRO A 8 4.65 -18.51 8.60
C PRO A 8 5.26 -19.39 7.51
N SER A 9 4.76 -19.26 6.29
CA SER A 9 5.28 -19.92 5.09
C SER A 9 6.19 -18.97 4.32
N THR A 10 7.12 -19.53 3.54
CA THR A 10 8.00 -18.76 2.67
C THR A 10 7.17 -17.81 1.78
N PRO A 11 7.45 -16.50 1.76
CA PRO A 11 6.67 -15.55 0.98
C PRO A 11 6.76 -15.87 -0.52
N TYR A 12 5.62 -15.81 -1.22
CA TYR A 12 5.57 -16.05 -2.66
C TYR A 12 6.39 -15.05 -3.47
N PHE A 13 6.46 -13.80 -2.98
CA PHE A 13 7.20 -12.72 -3.63
C PHE A 13 8.37 -12.28 -2.76
N LYS A 14 9.60 -12.48 -3.25
CA LYS A 14 10.81 -11.91 -2.63
C LYS A 14 10.88 -10.43 -2.97
N MET A 15 10.88 -9.59 -1.95
CA MET A 15 11.06 -8.15 -2.07
C MET A 15 12.36 -7.74 -1.41
N LYS A 16 13.07 -6.81 -2.04
CA LYS A 16 14.24 -6.18 -1.42
C LYS A 16 13.74 -5.01 -0.55
N PRO A 17 13.99 -5.03 0.76
CA PRO A 17 13.64 -3.90 1.61
C PRO A 17 14.29 -2.61 1.11
N LEU A 18 13.53 -1.52 1.04
CA LEU A 18 14.04 -0.21 0.66
C LEU A 18 14.65 0.52 1.87
N HIS A 19 14.13 0.25 3.06
CA HIS A 19 14.57 0.83 4.34
C HIS A 19 14.04 -0.01 5.51
N PRO A 20 14.50 0.18 6.75
CA PRO A 20 13.86 -0.38 7.93
C PRO A 20 12.54 0.34 8.23
N TRP A 21 11.53 -0.40 8.72
CA TRP A 21 10.25 0.21 9.14
C TRP A 21 10.30 0.82 10.55
N ILE A 22 11.18 0.32 11.42
CA ILE A 22 11.39 0.84 12.77
C ILE A 22 12.41 1.97 12.68
N VAL A 23 11.91 3.20 12.67
CA VAL A 23 12.71 4.42 12.46
C VAL A 23 12.17 5.56 13.32
N SER A 24 13.00 6.59 13.56
CA SER A 24 12.52 7.84 14.15
C SER A 24 11.67 8.65 13.17
N ILE A 25 10.96 9.66 13.69
CA ILE A 25 10.16 10.58 12.87
C ILE A 25 11.04 11.29 11.82
N GLN A 26 12.21 11.76 12.23
CA GLN A 26 13.16 12.45 11.35
C GLN A 26 13.65 11.52 10.23
N GLN A 27 13.99 10.28 10.58
CA GLN A 27 14.38 9.27 9.58
C GLN A 27 13.23 8.94 8.63
N ALA A 28 12.00 8.84 9.11
CA ALA A 28 10.83 8.59 8.28
C ALA A 28 10.61 9.73 7.25
N ILE A 29 10.75 10.98 7.69
CA ILE A 29 10.67 12.15 6.80
C ILE A 29 11.78 12.12 5.75
N GLN A 30 13.03 11.83 6.16
CA GLN A 30 14.16 11.73 5.25
C GLN A 30 13.95 10.63 4.20
N ILE A 31 13.51 9.45 4.63
CA ILE A 31 13.19 8.33 3.73
C ILE A 31 12.13 8.74 2.69
N GLN A 32 11.07 9.46 3.09
CA GLN A 32 10.06 9.92 2.12
C GLN A 32 10.66 10.90 1.10
N ASN A 33 11.51 11.84 1.53
CA ASN A 33 12.15 12.79 0.64
C ASN A 33 13.09 12.11 -0.35
N ASP A 34 13.86 11.14 0.09
CA ASP A 34 14.80 10.39 -0.74
C ASP A 34 14.06 9.51 -1.75
N LEU A 35 13.08 8.71 -1.28
CA LEU A 35 12.34 7.79 -2.12
C LEU A 35 11.43 8.49 -3.13
N ARG A 36 10.93 9.68 -2.82
CA ARG A 36 10.14 10.49 -3.75
C ARG A 36 10.83 10.68 -5.09
N THR A 37 12.15 10.84 -5.11
CA THR A 37 12.92 11.06 -6.34
C THR A 37 12.93 9.86 -7.27
N HIS A 38 12.55 8.68 -6.78
CA HIS A 38 12.50 7.44 -7.55
C HIS A 38 11.10 7.14 -8.13
N LEU A 39 10.11 8.02 -7.89
CA LEU A 39 8.76 7.82 -8.42
C LEU A 39 8.73 7.99 -9.95
N ILE A 40 8.11 7.05 -10.62
CA ILE A 40 7.84 7.11 -12.05
C ILE A 40 6.37 7.50 -12.23
N LEU A 41 6.12 8.77 -12.60
CA LEU A 41 4.78 9.32 -12.80
C LEU A 41 4.29 9.13 -14.24
N LYS A 42 4.48 7.93 -14.77
CA LYS A 42 4.06 7.56 -16.14
C LYS A 42 3.37 6.22 -16.09
N ASN A 43 2.40 6.02 -16.97
CA ASN A 43 1.84 4.70 -17.20
C ASN A 43 2.92 3.78 -17.80
N THR A 44 3.28 2.71 -17.08
CA THR A 44 4.34 1.77 -17.46
C THR A 44 3.81 0.38 -17.83
N PHE A 45 2.51 0.16 -17.76
CA PHE A 45 1.91 -1.12 -18.15
C PHE A 45 1.21 -1.01 -19.51
N SER A 46 1.40 -2.04 -20.36
CA SER A 46 0.75 -2.14 -21.67
C SER A 46 -0.59 -2.82 -21.61
N ARG A 47 -0.84 -3.65 -20.60
CA ARG A 47 -2.07 -4.41 -20.43
C ARG A 47 -2.38 -4.57 -18.94
N LEU A 48 -3.63 -4.29 -18.58
CA LEU A 48 -4.18 -4.48 -17.24
C LEU A 48 -5.09 -5.71 -17.26
N LYS A 49 -4.73 -6.76 -16.51
CA LYS A 49 -5.53 -7.99 -16.35
C LYS A 49 -6.01 -8.20 -14.92
N THR A 50 -5.29 -7.64 -13.96
CA THR A 50 -5.57 -7.81 -12.53
C THR A 50 -5.39 -6.51 -11.77
N ILE A 51 -6.30 -6.26 -10.84
CA ILE A 51 -6.26 -5.12 -9.94
C ILE A 51 -6.25 -5.62 -8.50
N GLY A 52 -5.32 -5.13 -7.69
CA GLY A 52 -5.28 -5.37 -6.26
C GLY A 52 -5.91 -4.21 -5.49
N GLY A 53 -6.65 -4.53 -4.44
CA GLY A 53 -7.13 -3.59 -3.43
C GLY A 53 -6.50 -3.89 -2.09
N ALA A 54 -6.20 -2.85 -1.29
CA ALA A 54 -5.61 -3.01 0.04
C ALA A 54 -6.20 -2.02 1.03
N ASP A 55 -6.46 -2.51 2.24
CA ASP A 55 -6.99 -1.73 3.35
C ASP A 55 -6.48 -2.25 4.70
N VAL A 56 -6.57 -1.43 5.74
CA VAL A 56 -6.13 -1.73 7.11
C VAL A 56 -7.23 -1.41 8.12
N ALA A 57 -7.49 -2.35 8.99
CA ALA A 57 -8.35 -2.17 10.16
C ALA A 57 -7.52 -2.16 11.46
N TYR A 58 -8.05 -1.51 12.48
CA TYR A 58 -7.44 -1.41 13.80
C TYR A 58 -8.25 -2.19 14.82
N SER A 59 -7.56 -2.82 15.78
CA SER A 59 -8.25 -3.40 16.95
C SER A 59 -8.89 -2.31 17.81
N LYS A 60 -9.95 -2.66 18.52
CA LYS A 60 -10.69 -1.72 19.40
C LYS A 60 -9.81 -1.12 20.50
N ASP A 61 -8.82 -1.87 20.98
CA ASP A 61 -7.85 -1.40 21.98
C ASP A 61 -6.71 -0.57 21.41
N GLY A 62 -6.66 -0.41 20.07
CA GLY A 62 -5.67 0.38 19.37
C GLY A 62 -4.24 -0.22 19.37
N LYS A 63 -4.07 -1.50 19.73
CA LYS A 63 -2.75 -2.14 19.82
C LYS A 63 -2.35 -2.88 18.55
N ASN A 64 -3.31 -3.38 17.79
CA ASN A 64 -3.08 -4.24 16.64
C ASN A 64 -3.62 -3.65 15.35
N LEU A 65 -3.00 -4.05 14.23
CA LEU A 65 -3.41 -3.81 12.86
C LEU A 65 -3.80 -5.12 12.18
N PHE A 66 -4.77 -5.02 11.27
CA PHE A 66 -5.18 -6.11 10.38
C PHE A 66 -5.13 -5.58 8.95
N GLY A 67 -4.14 -6.01 8.19
CA GLY A 67 -4.02 -5.69 6.77
C GLY A 67 -4.73 -6.74 5.93
N ALA A 68 -5.48 -6.30 4.92
CA ALA A 68 -6.12 -7.17 3.95
C ALA A 68 -5.76 -6.73 2.53
N MET A 69 -5.57 -7.70 1.66
CA MET A 69 -5.40 -7.49 0.22
C MET A 69 -6.27 -8.46 -0.55
N THR A 70 -6.83 -7.98 -1.65
CA THR A 70 -7.57 -8.80 -2.61
C THR A 70 -7.05 -8.53 -4.02
N VAL A 71 -7.11 -9.54 -4.88
CA VAL A 71 -6.79 -9.42 -6.30
C VAL A 71 -8.02 -9.81 -7.10
N LEU A 72 -8.42 -8.94 -8.01
CA LEU A 72 -9.57 -9.13 -8.90
C LEU A 72 -9.10 -9.23 -10.35
N SER A 73 -9.83 -9.96 -11.18
CA SER A 73 -9.68 -9.87 -12.63
C SER A 73 -10.13 -8.51 -13.15
N TYR A 74 -9.62 -8.07 -14.27
CA TYR A 74 -10.05 -6.84 -14.93
C TYR A 74 -10.29 -7.12 -16.42
N PRO A 75 -11.45 -6.71 -17.00
CA PRO A 75 -12.46 -5.82 -16.42
C PRO A 75 -13.59 -6.51 -15.62
N GLU A 76 -13.65 -7.85 -15.51
CA GLU A 76 -14.79 -8.60 -14.96
C GLU A 76 -14.96 -8.45 -13.44
N MET A 77 -13.92 -7.99 -12.74
CA MET A 77 -13.90 -7.76 -11.29
C MET A 77 -14.20 -9.02 -10.45
N ASN A 78 -13.88 -10.20 -10.97
CA ASN A 78 -14.01 -11.44 -10.22
C ASN A 78 -12.86 -11.65 -9.24
N PRO A 79 -13.12 -12.06 -7.98
CA PRO A 79 -12.07 -12.39 -7.03
C PRO A 79 -11.17 -13.54 -7.51
N ILE A 80 -9.85 -13.31 -7.51
CA ILE A 80 -8.84 -14.29 -7.91
C ILE A 80 -8.05 -14.76 -6.70
N ASP A 81 -7.62 -13.84 -5.84
CA ASP A 81 -6.77 -14.14 -4.70
C ASP A 81 -7.04 -13.15 -3.54
N ALA A 82 -6.76 -13.57 -2.33
CA ALA A 82 -6.85 -12.71 -1.17
C ALA A 82 -5.88 -13.15 -0.08
N SER A 83 -5.39 -12.20 0.69
CA SER A 83 -4.49 -12.44 1.80
C SER A 83 -4.75 -11.45 2.93
N THR A 84 -4.53 -11.89 4.16
CA THR A 84 -4.60 -11.05 5.36
C THR A 84 -3.33 -11.21 6.20
N ALA A 85 -3.03 -10.19 6.96
CA ALA A 85 -1.97 -10.24 7.95
C ALA A 85 -2.38 -9.46 9.21
N SER A 86 -1.85 -9.85 10.35
CA SER A 86 -2.03 -9.12 11.61
C SER A 86 -0.68 -8.83 12.26
N GLY A 87 -0.64 -7.81 13.09
CA GLY A 87 0.55 -7.42 13.83
C GLY A 87 0.29 -6.26 14.79
N GLU A 88 1.25 -6.01 15.66
CA GLU A 88 1.20 -4.87 16.57
C GLU A 88 1.53 -3.56 15.86
N ILE A 89 1.00 -2.46 16.40
CA ILE A 89 1.31 -1.11 15.92
C ILE A 89 2.70 -0.74 16.40
N SER A 90 3.63 -0.55 15.46
CA SER A 90 5.03 -0.21 15.75
C SER A 90 5.38 1.27 15.51
N PHE A 91 4.47 2.05 14.92
CA PHE A 91 4.71 3.46 14.62
C PHE A 91 3.50 4.31 15.06
N PRO A 92 3.71 5.47 15.73
CA PRO A 92 2.62 6.32 16.18
C PRO A 92 1.83 6.92 15.00
N TYR A 93 0.59 7.35 15.25
CA TYR A 93 -0.15 8.12 14.26
C TYR A 93 0.43 9.53 14.15
N ILE A 94 1.04 9.82 13.00
CA ILE A 94 1.61 11.13 12.69
C ILE A 94 1.13 11.54 11.31
N PRO A 95 0.46 12.71 11.17
CA PRO A 95 0.03 13.21 9.86
C PRO A 95 1.19 13.26 8.86
N GLY A 96 0.99 12.70 7.68
CA GLY A 96 2.01 12.60 6.63
C GLY A 96 3.04 11.48 6.81
N LEU A 97 2.96 10.65 7.87
CA LEU A 97 3.81 9.46 8.04
C LEU A 97 3.01 8.15 8.13
N PHE A 98 1.80 8.17 7.60
CA PHE A 98 0.84 7.08 7.67
C PHE A 98 1.39 5.76 7.10
N SER A 99 2.21 5.83 6.05
CA SER A 99 2.85 4.66 5.45
C SER A 99 3.78 3.89 6.40
N PHE A 100 4.40 4.55 7.38
CA PHE A 100 5.23 3.87 8.38
C PHE A 100 4.40 3.11 9.42
N ARG A 101 3.16 3.55 9.63
CA ARG A 101 2.24 2.88 10.53
C ARG A 101 1.58 1.65 9.89
N GLU A 102 1.15 1.75 8.65
CA GLU A 102 0.39 0.71 7.94
C GLU A 102 1.19 -0.10 6.94
N GLY A 103 2.28 0.47 6.42
CA GLY A 103 3.11 -0.19 5.41
C GLY A 103 3.60 -1.57 5.82
N PRO A 104 4.14 -1.78 7.04
CA PRO A 104 4.63 -3.09 7.46
C PRO A 104 3.58 -4.19 7.35
N ILE A 105 2.34 -3.92 7.77
CA ILE A 105 1.28 -4.94 7.76
C ILE A 105 0.77 -5.20 6.34
N LEU A 106 0.71 -4.17 5.50
CA LEU A 106 0.34 -4.32 4.09
C LEU A 106 1.41 -5.07 3.30
N VAL A 107 2.69 -4.81 3.55
CA VAL A 107 3.79 -5.61 2.96
C VAL A 107 3.68 -7.07 3.37
N LYS A 108 3.38 -7.35 4.63
CA LYS A 108 3.17 -8.72 5.13
C LYS A 108 1.95 -9.39 4.47
N ALA A 109 0.83 -8.67 4.30
CA ALA A 109 -0.33 -9.18 3.59
C ALA A 109 0.00 -9.46 2.11
N PHE A 110 0.74 -8.56 1.45
CA PHE A 110 1.18 -8.76 0.06
C PHE A 110 2.01 -10.04 -0.12
N GLN A 111 2.88 -10.35 0.81
CA GLN A 111 3.70 -11.57 0.78
C GLN A 111 2.89 -12.86 0.82
N GLY A 112 1.66 -12.81 1.28
CA GLY A 112 0.73 -13.94 1.29
C GLY A 112 -0.09 -14.12 0.01
N LEU A 113 -0.05 -13.16 -0.91
CA LEU A 113 -0.69 -13.31 -2.22
C LEU A 113 0.10 -14.32 -3.07
N ARG A 114 -0.61 -15.08 -3.90
CA ARG A 114 -0.05 -15.99 -4.92
C ARG A 114 -0.08 -15.38 -6.31
N VAL A 115 -0.96 -14.41 -6.51
CA VAL A 115 -1.10 -13.67 -7.77
C VAL A 115 -0.61 -12.25 -7.54
N LYS A 116 0.45 -11.85 -8.27
CA LYS A 116 0.92 -10.47 -8.27
C LYS A 116 -0.03 -9.63 -9.14
N PRO A 117 -0.70 -8.59 -8.60
CA PRO A 117 -1.57 -7.74 -9.40
C PRO A 117 -0.75 -6.83 -10.32
N ASP A 118 -1.35 -6.44 -11.46
CA ASP A 118 -0.75 -5.48 -12.39
C ASP A 118 -0.81 -4.03 -11.87
N LEU A 119 -1.80 -3.73 -11.03
CA LEU A 119 -2.04 -2.43 -10.42
C LEU A 119 -2.55 -2.63 -9.00
N MET A 120 -2.08 -1.80 -8.05
CA MET A 120 -2.60 -1.76 -6.68
C MET A 120 -3.36 -0.46 -6.41
N ILE A 121 -4.51 -0.58 -5.73
CA ILE A 121 -5.26 0.54 -5.17
C ILE A 121 -5.17 0.46 -3.65
N PHE A 122 -4.67 1.54 -3.03
CA PHE A 122 -4.56 1.65 -1.57
C PHE A 122 -5.53 2.69 -1.05
N GLU A 123 -6.22 2.40 0.06
CA GLU A 123 -6.90 3.47 0.80
C GLU A 123 -5.84 4.41 1.39
N GLY A 124 -5.79 5.64 0.87
CA GLY A 124 -4.80 6.64 1.26
C GLY A 124 -4.27 7.46 0.09
N HIS A 125 -3.41 8.41 0.39
CA HIS A 125 -2.86 9.32 -0.61
C HIS A 125 -1.64 8.74 -1.33
N GLY A 126 -1.47 9.13 -2.60
CA GLY A 126 -0.28 8.92 -3.39
C GLY A 126 0.60 10.18 -3.41
N ILE A 127 0.67 10.84 -4.58
CA ILE A 127 1.44 12.09 -4.75
C ILE A 127 0.74 13.33 -4.17
N ALA A 128 -0.58 13.29 -3.95
CA ALA A 128 -1.34 14.34 -3.25
C ALA A 128 -1.05 14.32 -1.74
N HIS A 129 0.20 14.61 -1.36
CA HIS A 129 0.75 14.48 -0.03
C HIS A 129 1.76 15.62 0.23
N PRO A 130 1.91 16.16 1.46
CA PRO A 130 2.80 17.30 1.73
C PRO A 130 4.24 17.13 1.23
N ARG A 131 4.78 15.92 1.23
CA ARG A 131 6.09 15.58 0.67
C ARG A 131 6.00 14.90 -0.70
N GLY A 132 4.80 14.87 -1.35
CA GLY A 132 4.60 14.16 -2.61
C GLY A 132 4.79 12.65 -2.54
N PHE A 133 4.72 12.07 -1.33
CA PHE A 133 5.04 10.66 -1.08
C PHE A 133 4.18 10.07 0.04
N GLY A 134 2.91 9.81 -0.28
CA GLY A 134 1.96 9.17 0.64
C GLY A 134 2.02 7.65 0.59
N LEU A 135 1.04 6.99 1.23
CA LEU A 135 0.97 5.53 1.39
C LEU A 135 1.07 4.79 0.06
N ALA A 136 0.25 5.17 -0.93
CA ALA A 136 0.23 4.48 -2.22
C ALA A 136 1.54 4.66 -2.99
N SER A 137 2.16 5.85 -2.97
CA SER A 137 3.48 6.09 -3.57
C SER A 137 4.55 5.23 -2.92
N HIS A 138 4.55 5.17 -1.60
CA HIS A 138 5.52 4.42 -0.81
C HIS A 138 5.42 2.91 -1.07
N LEU A 139 4.19 2.36 -0.97
CA LEU A 139 3.98 0.93 -1.17
C LEU A 139 4.10 0.53 -2.64
N GLY A 140 3.69 1.37 -3.58
CA GLY A 140 3.92 1.12 -5.01
C GLY A 140 5.40 0.94 -5.32
N LEU A 141 6.25 1.82 -4.77
CA LEU A 141 7.71 1.71 -4.93
C LEU A 141 8.28 0.49 -4.20
N TRP A 142 7.83 0.23 -2.97
CA TRP A 142 8.27 -0.93 -2.17
C TRP A 142 7.96 -2.26 -2.85
N LEU A 143 6.74 -2.39 -3.39
CA LEU A 143 6.25 -3.62 -4.00
C LEU A 143 6.69 -3.77 -5.47
N GLY A 144 7.20 -2.69 -6.08
CA GLY A 144 7.54 -2.66 -7.50
C GLY A 144 6.30 -2.88 -8.39
N ILE A 145 5.18 -2.23 -8.04
CA ILE A 145 3.90 -2.33 -8.75
C ILE A 145 3.33 -0.92 -8.95
N PRO A 146 2.80 -0.60 -10.13
CA PRO A 146 2.00 0.61 -10.33
C PRO A 146 0.92 0.73 -9.27
N SER A 147 0.72 1.92 -8.71
CA SER A 147 -0.21 2.12 -7.60
C SER A 147 -1.01 3.41 -7.73
N ILE A 148 -2.24 3.37 -7.21
CA ILE A 148 -3.15 4.49 -7.10
C ILE A 148 -3.54 4.65 -5.63
N GLY A 149 -3.49 5.90 -5.14
CA GLY A 149 -4.07 6.26 -3.85
C GLY A 149 -5.54 6.66 -4.03
N CYS A 150 -6.41 6.05 -3.25
CA CYS A 150 -7.83 6.39 -3.18
C CYS A 150 -8.14 6.86 -1.76
N ALA A 151 -8.35 8.16 -1.58
CA ALA A 151 -8.62 8.77 -0.28
C ALA A 151 -10.00 9.42 -0.24
N ARG A 152 -10.63 9.43 0.94
CA ARG A 152 -11.99 10.00 1.11
C ARG A 152 -12.01 11.52 1.00
N THR A 153 -10.90 12.17 1.32
CA THR A 153 -10.78 13.64 1.30
C THR A 153 -9.50 14.05 0.61
N SER A 154 -9.52 15.20 -0.07
CA SER A 154 -8.29 15.80 -0.59
C SER A 154 -7.43 16.28 0.57
N LEU A 155 -6.16 15.90 0.58
CA LEU A 155 -5.19 16.38 1.56
C LEU A 155 -4.44 17.60 1.05
N LEU A 156 -4.13 17.63 -0.25
CA LEU A 156 -3.37 18.67 -0.92
C LEU A 156 -3.63 18.64 -2.42
N GLY A 157 -3.54 19.81 -3.06
CA GLY A 157 -3.64 19.97 -4.51
C GLY A 157 -5.05 20.32 -4.99
N GLU A 158 -5.11 20.67 -6.26
CA GLU A 158 -6.34 20.97 -6.99
C GLU A 158 -6.57 19.89 -8.06
N TYR A 159 -7.82 19.62 -8.37
CA TYR A 159 -8.18 18.71 -9.44
C TYR A 159 -9.23 19.35 -10.34
N LYS A 160 -9.19 19.00 -11.62
CA LYS A 160 -10.27 19.33 -12.55
C LYS A 160 -11.36 18.26 -12.43
N SER A 161 -12.60 18.69 -12.26
CA SER A 161 -13.72 17.75 -12.34
C SER A 161 -13.67 17.00 -13.68
N PRO A 162 -13.90 15.69 -13.69
CA PRO A 162 -14.03 14.96 -14.94
C PRO A 162 -15.16 15.58 -15.77
N ASN A 163 -14.93 15.80 -17.05
CA ASN A 163 -16.03 16.10 -17.97
C ASN A 163 -16.85 14.82 -18.10
N ILE A 164 -18.05 14.81 -17.53
CA ILE A 164 -19.04 13.73 -17.65
C ILE A 164 -19.79 13.94 -18.97
#